data_33a98cbe94b37f8e857dfb459fe66176
#
_entry.id   33a98cbe94b37f8e857dfb459fe66176
#
_cell.length_a   1.000
_cell.length_b   1.000
_cell.length_c   1.000
_cell.angle_alpha   90.00
_cell.angle_beta   90.00
_cell.angle_gamma   90.00
#
_symmetry.space_group_name_H-M   'P 1'
#
loop_
_entity.id
_entity.type
_entity.pdbx_description
1 polymer ?
#
loop_
_entity_poly.entity_id
_entity_poly.type
_entity_poly.pdbx_seq_one_letter_code
_entity_poly.pdbx_strand_id
1 'polypeptide(L)'
;MRVAVVGSGVAGLGAAYLLSRAHAVELFERDTRPGGHVNTVQHRGLGLDTGFIVHNSPNYPYLVRLLGELGIDVQDSEMSFSVACGGCGLEWSGRRPFAQMRNAVSPRFHRFLLEVTRWLRTAVSTLDTSEGCPSGSTSRDTATRSGSARTSCCR
;
A
#
# COMPACT_ATOMS: atom_id res chain seq x y z
N MET A 1 1.84 -37.70 2.38
CA MET A 1 1.07 -37.58 3.63
C MET A 1 -0.19 -36.73 3.37
N ARG A 2 -1.16 -36.75 4.29
CA ARG A 2 -2.32 -35.83 4.20
C ARG A 2 -1.99 -34.57 4.98
N VAL A 3 -2.29 -33.41 4.41
CA VAL A 3 -2.03 -32.08 4.99
C VAL A 3 -3.32 -31.29 4.98
N ALA A 4 -3.70 -30.71 6.12
CA ALA A 4 -4.80 -29.77 6.23
C ALA A 4 -4.27 -28.33 6.20
N VAL A 5 -4.81 -27.50 5.32
CA VAL A 5 -4.55 -26.06 5.26
C VAL A 5 -5.81 -25.33 5.70
N VAL A 6 -5.69 -24.44 6.69
CA VAL A 6 -6.82 -23.69 7.24
C VAL A 6 -6.74 -22.24 6.78
N GLY A 7 -7.81 -21.78 6.11
CA GLY A 7 -7.93 -20.45 5.51
C GLY A 7 -7.50 -20.43 4.06
N SER A 8 -8.36 -19.86 3.21
CA SER A 8 -8.16 -19.72 1.76
C SER A 8 -7.75 -18.31 1.33
N GLY A 9 -7.14 -17.53 2.21
CA GLY A 9 -6.44 -16.31 1.82
C GLY A 9 -5.21 -16.63 0.95
N VAL A 10 -4.55 -15.60 0.40
CA VAL A 10 -3.39 -15.78 -0.51
C VAL A 10 -2.29 -16.68 0.08
N ALA A 11 -2.04 -16.59 1.39
CA ALA A 11 -1.05 -17.43 2.06
C ALA A 11 -1.48 -18.91 2.10
N GLY A 12 -2.73 -19.18 2.46
CA GLY A 12 -3.27 -20.55 2.50
C GLY A 12 -3.37 -21.17 1.13
N LEU A 13 -3.85 -20.42 0.13
CA LEU A 13 -3.89 -20.89 -1.27
C LEU A 13 -2.50 -21.16 -1.82
N GLY A 14 -1.53 -20.27 -1.56
CA GLY A 14 -0.13 -20.47 -1.96
C GLY A 14 0.50 -21.70 -1.30
N ALA A 15 0.26 -21.90 0.00
CA ALA A 15 0.73 -23.08 0.71
C ALA A 15 0.08 -24.37 0.16
N ALA A 16 -1.23 -24.36 -0.05
CA ALA A 16 -1.96 -25.49 -0.62
C ALA A 16 -1.45 -25.83 -2.03
N TYR A 17 -1.24 -24.81 -2.87
CA TYR A 17 -0.68 -24.98 -4.22
C TYR A 17 0.69 -25.66 -4.21
N LEU A 18 1.60 -25.19 -3.37
CA LEU A 18 2.96 -25.75 -3.29
C LEU A 18 2.95 -27.17 -2.71
N LEU A 19 2.19 -27.39 -1.64
CA LEU A 19 2.14 -28.70 -0.95
C LEU A 19 1.42 -29.75 -1.78
N SER A 20 0.46 -29.38 -2.61
CA SER A 20 -0.28 -30.33 -3.47
C SER A 20 0.60 -31.05 -4.50
N ARG A 21 1.79 -30.51 -4.78
CA ARG A 21 2.77 -31.15 -5.68
C ARG A 21 3.32 -32.47 -5.12
N ALA A 22 3.33 -32.65 -3.79
CA ALA A 22 3.92 -33.81 -3.12
C ALA A 22 2.99 -34.46 -2.09
N HIS A 23 1.87 -33.83 -1.76
CA HIS A 23 0.99 -34.26 -0.66
C HIS A 23 -0.48 -34.22 -1.08
N ALA A 24 -1.31 -35.00 -0.40
CA ALA A 24 -2.76 -34.86 -0.48
C ALA A 24 -3.17 -33.70 0.44
N VAL A 25 -3.59 -32.59 -0.12
CA VAL A 25 -3.94 -31.36 0.59
C VAL A 25 -5.46 -31.22 0.69
N GLU A 26 -5.93 -30.89 1.87
CA GLU A 26 -7.32 -30.52 2.17
C GLU A 26 -7.34 -29.06 2.62
N LEU A 27 -8.09 -28.20 1.92
CA LEU A 27 -8.23 -26.78 2.26
C LEU A 27 -9.56 -26.52 2.96
N PHE A 28 -9.48 -25.93 4.14
CA PHE A 28 -10.64 -25.58 4.96
C PHE A 28 -10.85 -24.07 4.96
N GLU A 29 -12.04 -23.61 4.57
CA GLU A 29 -12.43 -22.20 4.57
C GLU A 29 -13.75 -22.03 5.34
N ARG A 30 -13.82 -21.01 6.16
CA ARG A 30 -15.02 -20.68 6.94
C ARG A 30 -16.03 -19.92 6.11
N ASP A 31 -15.55 -19.03 5.25
CA ASP A 31 -16.40 -18.17 4.45
C ASP A 31 -16.89 -18.91 3.19
N THR A 32 -17.98 -18.43 2.62
CA THR A 32 -18.57 -19.01 1.40
C THR A 32 -17.73 -18.73 0.14
N ARG A 33 -16.75 -17.85 0.24
CA ARG A 33 -15.88 -17.39 -0.85
C ARG A 33 -14.41 -17.59 -0.47
N PRO A 34 -13.62 -18.28 -1.31
CA PRO A 34 -12.17 -18.31 -1.15
C PRO A 34 -11.53 -16.96 -1.51
N GLY A 35 -10.26 -16.76 -1.10
CA GLY A 35 -9.46 -15.60 -1.44
C GLY A 35 -9.17 -14.64 -0.28
N GLY A 36 -9.96 -14.68 0.81
CA GLY A 36 -9.77 -13.80 1.96
C GLY A 36 -9.89 -12.33 1.56
N HIS A 37 -8.83 -11.53 1.76
CA HIS A 37 -8.78 -10.11 1.37
C HIS A 37 -8.75 -9.89 -0.14
N VAL A 38 -8.26 -10.84 -0.93
CA VAL A 38 -8.32 -10.76 -2.39
C VAL A 38 -9.76 -10.93 -2.83
N ASN A 39 -10.29 -9.96 -3.54
CA ASN A 39 -11.69 -9.97 -3.97
C ASN A 39 -11.88 -9.19 -5.27
N THR A 40 -12.37 -9.89 -6.28
CA THR A 40 -12.75 -9.30 -7.57
C THR A 40 -14.27 -9.39 -7.71
N VAL A 41 -14.91 -8.26 -7.92
CA VAL A 41 -16.37 -8.16 -8.13
C VAL A 41 -16.66 -7.93 -9.59
N GLN A 42 -17.55 -8.73 -10.17
CA GLN A 42 -17.99 -8.53 -11.54
C GLN A 42 -19.08 -7.44 -11.60
N HIS A 43 -18.81 -6.38 -12.36
CA HIS A 43 -19.77 -5.32 -12.60
C HIS A 43 -19.82 -4.95 -14.09
N ARG A 44 -20.97 -5.11 -14.71
CA ARG A 44 -21.20 -4.78 -16.15
C ARG A 44 -20.17 -5.40 -17.09
N GLY A 45 -19.75 -6.63 -16.82
CA GLY A 45 -18.76 -7.37 -17.63
C GLY A 45 -17.30 -6.99 -17.34
N LEU A 46 -17.05 -6.13 -16.34
CA LEU A 46 -15.72 -5.77 -15.88
C LEU A 46 -15.42 -6.43 -14.54
N GLY A 47 -14.25 -7.02 -14.40
CA GLY A 47 -13.71 -7.48 -13.13
C GLY A 47 -13.10 -6.29 -12.37
N LEU A 48 -13.66 -5.97 -11.22
CA LEU A 48 -13.18 -4.89 -10.36
C LEU A 48 -12.55 -5.48 -9.10
N ASP A 49 -11.26 -5.27 -8.94
CA ASP A 49 -10.55 -5.67 -7.74
C ASP A 49 -10.88 -4.72 -6.60
N THR A 50 -11.45 -5.25 -5.52
CA THR A 50 -11.87 -4.50 -4.35
C THR A 50 -11.00 -4.76 -3.12
N GLY A 51 -10.06 -5.72 -3.21
CA GLY A 51 -9.08 -6.02 -2.18
C GLY A 51 -7.77 -6.45 -2.81
N PHE A 52 -6.64 -5.96 -2.27
CA PHE A 52 -5.28 -6.17 -2.80
C PHE A 52 -5.17 -5.85 -4.31
N ILE A 53 -5.39 -4.60 -4.63
CA ILE A 53 -5.53 -4.13 -6.02
C ILE A 53 -4.22 -3.85 -6.74
N VAL A 54 -3.10 -3.72 -6.02
CA VAL A 54 -1.79 -3.39 -6.60
C VAL A 54 -0.64 -4.08 -5.85
N HIS A 55 0.41 -4.40 -6.56
CA HIS A 55 1.68 -4.84 -6.01
C HIS A 55 2.84 -4.19 -6.78
N ASN A 56 4.02 -4.16 -6.19
CA ASN A 56 5.25 -3.79 -6.89
C ASN A 56 6.21 -4.99 -6.96
N SER A 57 6.74 -5.25 -8.13
CA SER A 57 7.58 -6.43 -8.39
C SER A 57 8.81 -6.55 -7.47
N PRO A 58 9.54 -5.47 -7.12
CA PRO A 58 10.69 -5.56 -6.23
C PRO A 58 10.36 -6.08 -4.82
N ASN A 59 9.18 -5.73 -4.28
CA ASN A 59 8.79 -6.10 -2.91
C ASN A 59 8.03 -7.42 -2.84
N TYR A 60 7.53 -7.93 -3.98
CA TYR A 60 6.71 -9.15 -4.05
C TYR A 60 7.26 -10.21 -5.02
N PRO A 61 8.55 -10.61 -4.92
CA PRO A 61 9.17 -11.52 -5.90
C PRO A 61 8.48 -12.88 -5.97
N TYR A 62 8.03 -13.41 -4.83
CA TYR A 62 7.34 -14.70 -4.80
C TYR A 62 5.92 -14.63 -5.39
N LEU A 63 5.22 -13.51 -5.21
CA LEU A 63 3.92 -13.30 -5.81
C LEU A 63 4.05 -13.18 -7.34
N VAL A 64 4.99 -12.39 -7.84
CA VAL A 64 5.27 -12.26 -9.27
C VAL A 64 5.58 -13.61 -9.90
N ARG A 65 6.40 -14.43 -9.24
CA ARG A 65 6.68 -15.79 -9.69
C ARG A 65 5.43 -16.65 -9.72
N LEU A 66 4.60 -16.62 -8.66
CA LEU A 66 3.35 -17.39 -8.59
C LEU A 66 2.37 -16.99 -9.70
N LEU A 67 2.19 -15.69 -9.93
CA LEU A 67 1.33 -15.19 -11.02
C LEU A 67 1.81 -15.67 -12.38
N GLY A 68 3.13 -15.64 -12.62
CA GLY A 68 3.73 -16.17 -13.84
C GLY A 68 3.54 -17.69 -13.99
N GLU A 69 3.72 -18.48 -12.91
CA GLU A 69 3.46 -19.93 -12.93
C GLU A 69 1.98 -20.26 -13.20
N LEU A 70 1.06 -19.41 -12.77
CA LEU A 70 -0.38 -19.56 -12.99
C LEU A 70 -0.87 -18.97 -14.31
N GLY A 71 -0.01 -18.29 -15.08
CA GLY A 71 -0.37 -17.62 -16.33
C GLY A 71 -1.34 -16.46 -16.12
N ILE A 72 -1.26 -15.77 -14.99
CA ILE A 72 -2.11 -14.61 -14.68
C ILE A 72 -1.48 -13.36 -15.27
N ASP A 73 -2.23 -12.69 -16.15
CA ASP A 73 -1.82 -11.42 -16.72
C ASP A 73 -1.90 -10.30 -15.67
N VAL A 74 -0.86 -9.48 -15.63
CA VAL A 74 -0.81 -8.27 -14.82
C VAL A 74 -0.70 -7.06 -15.73
N GLN A 75 -1.33 -5.95 -15.34
CA GLN A 75 -1.24 -4.70 -16.06
C GLN A 75 -0.54 -3.64 -15.23
N ASP A 76 0.17 -2.74 -15.90
CA ASP A 76 0.79 -1.61 -15.24
C ASP A 76 -0.29 -0.71 -14.62
N SER A 77 -0.04 -0.33 -13.38
CA SER A 77 -0.92 0.52 -12.61
C SER A 77 -0.15 1.68 -11.98
N GLU A 78 -0.82 2.79 -11.77
CA GLU A 78 -0.24 3.95 -11.10
C GLU A 78 -0.76 4.09 -9.68
N MET A 79 0.16 4.05 -8.71
CA MET A 79 -0.12 4.45 -7.35
C MET A 79 0.26 5.91 -7.17
N SER A 80 -0.68 6.79 -7.39
CA SER A 80 -0.53 8.20 -7.04
C SER A 80 -1.54 8.59 -5.97
N PHE A 81 -1.19 9.55 -5.14
CA PHE A 81 -2.14 10.13 -4.21
C PHE A 81 -2.28 11.62 -4.45
N SER A 82 -3.44 12.14 -4.16
CA SER A 82 -3.75 13.55 -4.23
C SER A 82 -4.42 14.02 -2.95
N VAL A 83 -4.26 15.29 -2.65
CA VAL A 83 -4.89 15.94 -1.50
C VAL A 83 -5.73 17.10 -1.99
N ALA A 84 -6.99 17.14 -1.55
CA ALA A 84 -7.87 18.27 -1.72
C ALA A 84 -8.38 18.72 -0.35
N CYS A 85 -8.09 19.95 0.04
CA CYS A 85 -8.50 20.52 1.31
C CYS A 85 -9.68 21.49 1.07
N GLY A 86 -10.89 21.10 1.50
CA GLY A 86 -12.08 21.93 1.37
C GLY A 86 -12.03 23.24 2.19
N GLY A 87 -11.25 23.26 3.29
CA GLY A 87 -11.14 24.45 4.16
C GLY A 87 -10.20 25.53 3.63
N CYS A 88 -9.03 25.14 3.10
CA CYS A 88 -8.04 26.09 2.56
C CYS A 88 -7.98 26.10 1.03
N GLY A 89 -8.73 25.21 0.38
CA GLY A 89 -8.79 25.07 -1.08
C GLY A 89 -7.47 24.61 -1.70
N LEU A 90 -6.55 24.05 -0.92
CA LEU A 90 -5.30 23.48 -1.41
C LEU A 90 -5.58 22.16 -2.12
N GLU A 91 -5.13 22.05 -3.35
CA GLU A 91 -5.14 20.80 -4.11
C GLU A 91 -3.74 20.54 -4.66
N TRP A 92 -3.25 19.35 -4.46
CA TRP A 92 -1.98 18.91 -5.04
C TRP A 92 -1.96 17.40 -5.22
N SER A 93 -1.08 16.92 -6.08
CA SER A 93 -0.86 15.51 -6.33
C SER A 93 0.64 15.23 -6.28
N GLY A 94 1.01 14.03 -5.82
CA GLY A 94 2.39 13.57 -5.82
C GLY A 94 3.04 13.61 -7.21
N ARG A 95 2.28 13.40 -8.28
CA ARG A 95 2.77 13.49 -9.68
C ARG A 95 2.79 14.92 -10.23
N ARG A 96 1.86 15.75 -9.81
CA ARG A 96 1.70 17.14 -10.28
C ARG A 96 1.57 18.08 -9.08
N PRO A 97 2.66 18.39 -8.38
CA PRO A 97 2.61 19.26 -7.22
C PRO A 97 1.99 20.63 -7.52
N PHE A 98 2.22 21.14 -8.74
CA PHE A 98 1.71 22.42 -9.23
C PHE A 98 0.43 22.26 -10.08
N ALA A 99 -0.46 21.32 -9.72
CA ALA A 99 -1.74 21.14 -10.42
C ALA A 99 -2.60 22.42 -10.43
N GLN A 100 -2.49 23.26 -9.40
CA GLN A 100 -3.06 24.60 -9.36
C GLN A 100 -1.98 25.64 -9.59
N MET A 101 -2.20 26.57 -10.54
CA MET A 101 -1.24 27.65 -10.86
C MET A 101 -0.92 28.51 -9.64
N ARG A 102 -1.87 28.74 -8.75
CA ARG A 102 -1.65 29.47 -7.48
C ARG A 102 -0.59 28.81 -6.57
N ASN A 103 -0.43 27.50 -6.65
CA ASN A 103 0.58 26.78 -5.88
C ASN A 103 2.01 27.14 -6.35
N ALA A 104 2.19 27.41 -7.65
CA ALA A 104 3.48 27.79 -8.22
C ALA A 104 3.98 29.15 -7.70
N VAL A 105 3.08 30.06 -7.37
CA VAL A 105 3.43 31.41 -6.86
C VAL A 105 3.28 31.56 -5.34
N SER A 106 2.89 30.49 -4.64
CA SER A 106 2.63 30.51 -3.20
C SER A 106 3.90 30.17 -2.39
N PRO A 107 4.50 31.09 -1.62
CA PRO A 107 5.63 30.80 -0.76
C PRO A 107 5.31 29.74 0.31
N ARG A 108 4.05 29.73 0.78
CA ARG A 108 3.57 28.74 1.76
C ARG A 108 3.59 27.33 1.17
N PHE A 109 3.22 27.19 -0.09
CA PHE A 109 3.23 25.90 -0.76
C PHE A 109 4.67 25.39 -1.02
N HIS A 110 5.58 26.28 -1.40
CA HIS A 110 7.00 25.92 -1.55
C HIS A 110 7.62 25.47 -0.23
N ARG A 111 7.33 26.18 0.86
CA ARG A 111 7.77 25.76 2.20
C ARG A 111 7.21 24.39 2.58
N PHE A 112 5.94 24.13 2.31
CA PHE A 112 5.32 22.80 2.51
C PHE A 112 6.05 21.71 1.70
N LEU A 113 6.33 21.93 0.43
CA LEU A 113 7.08 20.97 -0.41
C LEU A 113 8.48 20.71 0.15
N LEU A 114 9.19 21.75 0.60
CA LEU A 114 10.50 21.59 1.24
C LEU A 114 10.41 20.75 2.52
N GLU A 115 9.40 20.95 3.35
CA GLU A 115 9.17 20.15 4.57
C GLU A 115 8.85 18.69 4.23
N VAL A 116 8.02 18.44 3.22
CA VAL A 116 7.71 17.08 2.74
C VAL A 116 8.96 16.38 2.20
N THR A 117 9.73 17.05 1.35
CA THR A 117 10.96 16.46 0.79
C THR A 117 12.01 16.20 1.87
N ARG A 118 12.14 17.09 2.84
CA ARG A 118 13.03 16.91 4.00
C ARG A 118 12.58 15.71 4.84
N TRP A 119 11.28 15.61 5.11
CA TRP A 119 10.72 14.49 5.88
C TRP A 119 10.94 13.15 5.16
N LEU A 120 10.69 13.07 3.86
CA LEU A 120 10.91 11.85 3.08
C LEU A 120 12.38 11.40 3.13
N ARG A 121 13.34 12.32 3.00
CA ARG A 121 14.77 12.00 3.12
C ARG A 121 15.15 11.49 4.51
N THR A 122 14.57 12.07 5.56
CA THR A 122 14.84 11.67 6.94
C THR A 122 14.13 10.36 7.29
N ALA A 123 12.93 10.12 6.75
CA ALA A 123 12.17 8.90 7.01
C ALA A 123 12.93 7.64 6.57
N VAL A 124 13.58 7.67 5.42
CA VAL A 124 14.39 6.54 4.92
C VAL A 124 15.55 6.25 5.90
N SER A 125 16.31 7.26 6.30
CA SER A 125 17.42 7.07 7.24
C SER A 125 16.97 6.62 8.63
N THR A 126 15.75 6.96 9.04
CA THR A 126 15.17 6.51 10.33
C THR A 126 14.77 5.04 10.28
N LEU A 127 14.34 4.54 9.13
CA LEU A 127 14.03 3.12 8.94
C LEU A 127 15.30 2.26 9.05
N ASP A 128 16.40 2.71 8.47
CA ASP A 128 17.70 2.00 8.53
C ASP A 128 18.28 1.97 9.97
N THR A 129 17.95 2.97 10.80
CA THR A 129 18.43 3.04 12.21
C THR A 129 17.51 2.34 13.22
N SER A 130 16.30 1.99 12.84
CA SER A 130 15.28 1.44 13.76
C SER A 130 15.30 -0.08 13.91
N GLU A 131 16.30 -0.79 13.39
CA GLU A 131 16.50 -2.23 13.61
C GLU A 131 16.85 -2.57 15.07
N GLY A 132 16.12 -2.05 16.02
CA GLY A 132 16.33 -2.33 17.44
C GLY A 132 15.41 -1.54 18.37
N CYS A 133 14.57 -0.68 17.86
CA CYS A 133 13.66 0.10 18.69
C CYS A 133 12.30 -0.62 18.83
N PRO A 134 11.85 -0.96 20.07
CA PRO A 134 10.51 -1.52 20.24
C PRO A 134 9.48 -0.53 19.73
N SER A 135 8.53 -1.03 18.94
CA SER A 135 7.52 -0.29 18.18
C SER A 135 6.60 0.68 18.95
N GLY A 136 6.85 0.89 20.25
CA GLY A 136 6.08 1.76 21.12
C GLY A 136 6.69 3.15 21.37
N SER A 137 7.98 3.37 21.08
CA SER A 137 8.66 4.63 21.43
C SER A 137 8.76 5.65 20.29
N THR A 138 8.72 5.18 19.04
CA THR A 138 8.90 6.05 17.86
C THR A 138 7.69 6.91 17.54
N SER A 139 6.49 6.50 17.98
CA SER A 139 5.25 7.24 17.69
C SER A 139 5.04 8.49 18.55
N ARG A 140 5.73 8.64 19.67
CA ARG A 140 5.55 9.82 20.54
C ARG A 140 6.43 11.01 20.13
N ASP A 141 7.67 10.74 19.74
CA ASP A 141 8.61 11.84 19.43
C ASP A 141 8.39 12.43 18.03
N THR A 142 7.91 11.62 17.05
CA THR A 142 7.55 12.12 15.74
C THR A 142 6.21 12.87 15.74
N ALA A 143 5.27 12.48 16.61
CA ALA A 143 3.98 13.17 16.73
C ALA A 143 4.12 14.58 17.31
N THR A 144 5.10 14.82 18.18
CA THR A 144 5.33 16.14 18.79
C THR A 144 5.97 17.12 17.80
N ARG A 145 6.73 16.64 16.81
CA ARG A 145 7.29 17.49 15.73
C ARG A 145 6.35 17.65 14.53
N SER A 146 5.44 16.71 14.27
CA SER A 146 4.43 16.83 13.21
C SER A 146 3.22 17.69 13.62
N GLY A 147 3.06 17.98 14.91
CA GLY A 147 2.01 18.88 15.43
C GLY A 147 2.06 20.29 14.84
N SER A 148 3.23 20.74 14.37
CA SER A 148 3.37 22.05 13.70
C SER A 148 2.96 22.00 12.22
N ALA A 149 3.03 20.84 11.56
CA ALA A 149 2.68 20.72 10.16
C ALA A 149 1.16 20.72 9.89
N ARG A 150 0.37 20.28 10.88
CA ARG A 150 -1.11 20.32 10.75
C ARG A 150 -1.70 21.72 10.91
N THR A 151 -0.99 22.61 11.61
CA THR A 151 -1.50 23.95 11.89
C THR A 151 -1.15 24.95 10.79
N SER A 152 -0.14 24.70 9.98
CA SER A 152 0.32 25.67 8.98
C SER A 152 -0.40 25.59 7.62
N CYS A 153 -1.12 24.51 7.34
CA CYS A 153 -1.85 24.38 6.07
C CYS A 153 -3.23 25.06 6.09
N CYS A 154 -3.81 25.29 7.29
CA CYS A 154 -5.15 25.87 7.46
C CYS A 154 -5.17 27.20 8.24
N ARG A 155 -4.03 27.89 8.41
CA ARG A 155 -3.99 29.27 8.93
C ARG A 155 -3.43 30.22 7.91
#